data_f072913d5c72919840516ffe17f43c07
#
_entry.id   f072913d5c72919840516ffe17f43c07
#
_cell.length_a   1.000
_cell.length_b   1.000
_cell.length_c   1.000
_cell.angle_alpha   90.00
_cell.angle_beta   90.00
_cell.angle_gamma   90.00
#
_symmetry.space_group_name_H-M   'P 1'
#
loop_
_entity.id
_entity.type
_entity.pdbx_description
1 polymer ?
#
loop_
_entity_poly.entity_id
_entity_poly.type
_entity_poly.pdbx_seq_one_letter_code
_entity_poly.pdbx_strand_id
1 'polypeptide(L)' 'MIVEKIIGGGDVSSEDIVLEIGPGRGILTEELLCHAKKVVAVEKDPDMISLLSEKFADEIKKGVLVLV' A
#
# COMPACT_ATOMS: atom_id res chain seq x y z
N MET A 1 2.32 7.95 -9.77
CA MET A 1 1.95 7.41 -8.45
C MET A 1 1.66 8.55 -7.49
N ILE A 2 0.60 8.45 -6.74
CA ILE A 2 0.20 9.42 -5.74
C ILE A 2 0.13 8.72 -4.39
N VAL A 3 0.71 9.33 -3.36
CA VAL A 3 0.66 8.80 -1.99
C VAL A 3 0.07 9.88 -1.10
N GLU A 4 -0.96 9.52 -0.35
CA GLU A 4 -1.60 10.41 0.61
C GLU A 4 -1.65 9.77 1.98
N LYS A 5 -1.41 10.56 3.02
CA LYS A 5 -1.58 10.12 4.40
C LYS A 5 -2.99 10.44 4.85
N ILE A 6 -3.67 9.46 5.40
CA ILE A 6 -5.03 9.61 5.90
C ILE A 6 -5.01 10.11 7.35
N ILE A 7 -4.05 9.63 8.13
CA ILE A 7 -3.90 9.97 9.55
C ILE A 7 -2.49 10.48 9.79
N GLY A 8 -2.38 11.51 10.60
CA GLY A 8 -1.10 12.14 10.93
C GLY A 8 -0.71 13.22 9.94
N GLY A 9 0.45 13.80 10.10
CA GLY A 9 1.01 14.83 9.25
C GLY A 9 2.51 14.61 9.06
N GLY A 10 3.11 15.21 8.03
CA GLY A 10 4.53 15.05 7.75
C GLY A 10 4.88 13.65 7.26
N ASP A 11 5.94 13.06 7.79
CA ASP A 11 6.45 11.77 7.34
C ASP A 11 5.55 10.61 7.78
N VAL A 12 5.65 9.48 7.05
CA VAL A 12 4.89 8.28 7.36
C VAL A 12 5.41 7.66 8.65
N SER A 13 4.49 7.32 9.54
CA SER A 13 4.82 6.68 10.82
C SER A 13 4.01 5.39 11.02
N SER A 14 4.36 4.64 12.08
CA SER A 14 3.70 3.39 12.42
C SER A 14 2.24 3.55 12.84
N GLU A 15 1.75 4.78 12.99
CA GLU A 15 0.34 5.06 13.30
C GLU A 15 -0.46 5.48 12.07
N ASP A 16 0.20 5.67 10.94
CA ASP A 16 -0.42 6.20 9.74
C ASP A 16 -1.08 5.13 8.89
N ILE A 17 -2.21 5.51 8.30
CA ILE A 17 -2.84 4.78 7.21
C ILE A 17 -2.54 5.57 5.94
N VAL A 18 -1.94 4.92 4.96
CA VAL A 18 -1.48 5.57 3.73
C VAL A 18 -2.33 5.12 2.56
N LEU A 19 -2.80 6.08 1.77
CA LEU A 19 -3.48 5.81 0.50
C LEU A 19 -2.46 5.98 -0.62
N GLU A 20 -2.28 4.91 -1.41
CA GLU A 20 -1.36 4.89 -2.54
C GLU A 20 -2.16 4.67 -3.83
N ILE A 21 -2.01 5.59 -4.78
CA ILE A 21 -2.68 5.49 -6.08
C ILE A 21 -1.68 5.08 -7.14
N GLY A 22 -1.97 3.99 -7.85
CA GLY A 22 -1.13 3.49 -8.92
C GLY A 22 0.19 2.89 -8.44
N PRO A 23 0.16 1.90 -7.51
CA PRO A 23 1.37 1.33 -6.96
C PRO A 23 2.26 0.60 -7.97
N GLY A 24 1.73 0.24 -9.14
CA GLY A 24 2.48 -0.47 -10.16
C GLY A 24 3.01 -1.79 -9.65
N ARG A 25 4.33 -1.97 -9.68
CA ARG A 25 4.97 -3.21 -9.22
C ARG A 25 5.17 -3.29 -7.72
N GLY A 26 4.77 -2.25 -6.98
CA GLY A 26 4.76 -2.27 -5.53
C GLY A 26 6.10 -1.94 -4.86
N ILE A 27 7.02 -1.27 -5.55
CA ILE A 27 8.32 -0.91 -4.98
C ILE A 27 8.15 0.07 -3.82
N LEU A 28 7.36 1.12 -4.02
CA LEU A 28 7.07 2.06 -2.94
C LEU A 28 6.12 1.46 -1.91
N THR A 29 5.19 0.61 -2.35
CA THR A 29 4.28 -0.11 -1.46
C THR A 29 5.06 -0.90 -0.42
N GLU A 30 6.11 -1.59 -0.85
CA GLU A 30 6.98 -2.37 0.04
C GLU A 30 7.61 -1.49 1.11
N GLU A 31 8.11 -0.32 0.73
CA GLU A 31 8.68 0.62 1.68
C GLU A 31 7.63 1.19 2.63
N LEU A 32 6.46 1.56 2.11
CA LEU A 32 5.35 2.07 2.92
C LEU A 32 4.90 1.05 3.97
N LEU A 33 4.85 -0.23 3.60
CA LEU A 33 4.47 -1.30 4.53
C LEU A 33 5.46 -1.46 5.67
N CYS A 34 6.71 -1.05 5.48
CA CYS A 34 7.72 -1.08 6.54
C CYS A 34 7.51 0.02 7.59
N HIS A 35 6.85 1.11 7.21
CA HIS A 35 6.74 2.29 8.06
C HIS A 35 5.32 2.60 8.52
N ALA A 36 4.32 2.32 7.70
CA ALA A 36 2.93 2.65 7.99
C ALA A 36 2.25 1.54 8.79
N LYS A 37 1.18 1.90 9.46
CA LYS A 37 0.30 0.93 10.11
C LYS A 37 -0.45 0.11 9.06
N LYS A 38 -0.90 0.76 8.00
CA LYS A 38 -1.71 0.14 6.95
C LYS A 38 -1.54 0.91 5.66
N VAL A 39 -1.57 0.19 4.55
CA VAL A 39 -1.55 0.79 3.21
C VAL A 39 -2.80 0.37 2.47
N VAL A 40 -3.50 1.35 1.90
CA VAL A 40 -4.61 1.11 0.97
C VAL A 40 -4.11 1.51 -0.41
N ALA A 41 -3.96 0.54 -1.30
CA ALA A 41 -3.44 0.76 -2.64
C ALA A 41 -4.55 0.60 -3.68
N VAL A 42 -4.69 1.61 -4.53
CA VAL A 42 -5.68 1.62 -5.61
C VAL A 42 -4.96 1.42 -6.93
N GLU A 43 -5.26 0.30 -7.61
CA GLU A 43 -4.64 -0.06 -8.88
C GLU A 43 -5.72 -0.43 -9.89
N LYS A 44 -5.60 0.09 -11.12
CA LYS A 44 -6.58 -0.16 -12.18
C LYS A 44 -6.19 -1.33 -13.07
N ASP A 45 -4.89 -1.61 -13.20
CA ASP A 45 -4.39 -2.64 -14.12
C ASP A 45 -4.54 -4.01 -13.49
N PRO A 46 -5.36 -4.91 -14.09
CA PRO A 46 -5.57 -6.26 -13.52
C PRO A 46 -4.29 -7.08 -13.46
N ASP A 47 -3.32 -6.85 -14.35
CA ASP A 47 -2.04 -7.56 -14.30
C ASP A 47 -1.23 -7.13 -13.08
N MET A 48 -1.27 -5.83 -12.77
CA MET A 48 -0.59 -5.31 -11.58
C MET A 48 -1.29 -5.77 -10.30
N ILE A 49 -2.62 -5.84 -10.31
CA ILE A 49 -3.38 -6.37 -9.17
C ILE A 49 -2.98 -7.82 -8.90
N SER A 50 -2.88 -8.64 -9.94
CA SER A 50 -2.46 -10.04 -9.80
C SER A 50 -1.04 -10.13 -9.23
N LEU A 51 -0.12 -9.32 -9.75
CA LEU A 51 1.26 -9.29 -9.29
C LEU A 51 1.35 -8.86 -7.82
N LEU A 52 0.63 -7.81 -7.46
CA LEU A 52 0.63 -7.29 -6.08
C LEU A 52 -0.02 -8.27 -5.11
N SER A 53 -1.10 -8.93 -5.52
CA SER A 53 -1.79 -9.93 -4.70
C SER A 53 -0.89 -11.10 -4.37
N GLU A 54 -0.05 -11.50 -5.31
CA GLU A 54 0.91 -12.57 -5.10
C GLU A 54 2.11 -12.10 -4.29
N LYS A 55 2.67 -10.95 -4.66
CA LYS A 55 3.85 -10.39 -3.99
C LYS A 55 3.61 -10.09 -2.51
N PHE A 56 2.43 -9.56 -2.19
CA PHE A 56 2.07 -9.13 -0.83
C PHE A 56 0.97 -9.98 -0.20
N ALA A 57 0.92 -11.27 -0.54
CA ALA A 57 -0.13 -12.18 -0.05
C ALA A 57 -0.22 -12.19 1.47
N ASP A 58 0.91 -12.19 2.16
CA ASP A 58 0.94 -12.22 3.63
C ASP A 58 0.41 -10.92 4.23
N GLU A 59 0.80 -9.78 3.66
CA GLU A 59 0.37 -8.47 4.12
C GLU A 59 -1.12 -8.26 3.91
N ILE A 60 -1.64 -8.76 2.80
CA ILE A 60 -3.08 -8.71 2.50
C ILE A 60 -3.85 -9.57 3.50
N LYS A 61 -3.34 -10.77 3.77
CA LYS A 61 -3.97 -11.69 4.73
C LYS A 61 -4.01 -11.09 6.12
N LYS A 62 -2.96 -10.39 6.52
CA LYS A 62 -2.89 -9.72 7.83
C LYS A 62 -3.74 -8.46 7.89
N GLY A 63 -4.22 -7.96 6.77
CA GLY A 63 -5.02 -6.74 6.70
C GLY A 63 -4.21 -5.45 6.74
N VAL A 64 -2.88 -5.52 6.62
CA VAL A 64 -2.03 -4.32 6.59
C VAL A 64 -1.90 -3.73 5.19
N LEU A 65 -2.23 -4.51 4.15
CA LEU A 65 -2.36 -4.02 2.80
C LEU A 65 -3.75 -4.34 2.27
N VAL A 66 -4.44 -3.33 1.76
CA VAL A 66 -5.73 -3.50 1.09
C VAL A 66 -5.57 -3.05 -0.36
N LEU A 67 -5.91 -3.93 -1.29
CA LEU A 67 -5.94 -3.60 -2.72
C LEU A 67 -7.38 -3.28 -3.12
N VAL A 68 -7.52 -2.17 -3.81
CA VAL A 68 -8.84 -1.71 -4.27
C VAL A 68 -8.88 -1.63 -5.80
#